data_858a1e2ba47cafd9e8ed8c5f1da23928
#
_entry.id   858a1e2ba47cafd9e8ed8c5f1da23928
#
_cell.length_a   1.000
_cell.length_b   1.000
_cell.length_c   1.000
_cell.angle_alpha   90.00
_cell.angle_beta   90.00
_cell.angle_gamma   90.00
#
_symmetry.space_group_name_H-M   'P 1'
#
loop_
_entity.id
_entity.type
_entity.pdbx_description
1 polymer ?
#
loop_
_entity_poly.entity_id
_entity_poly.type
_entity_poly.pdbx_seq_one_letter_code
_entity_poly.pdbx_strand_id
1 'polypeptide(L)'
;MLVARDVADLEEPDYTLERLEDEWRESTFDLAADAVVAEDDRGRIVGYAIVRGPGTLVAVDPEREGEGIGTRLLEWAERRALALGRARHSQWIGERNVAGRALLQRAGYEPARSYWRMAVALDAPRPSVPVPAGVRLRRVELPTDARALYDVDAAAFAGNPDYYGEPFERFESHHLAGHDLAPALSPVAERDGAVVGFALCRCWAAGVGFVDILAVQPSEQGRGLGTALLVAAFDAFTGAGLREAQLGVASDNPRALRVYERAGMAPRFRVDVLERAAT
;
A
#
# COMPACT_ATOMS: atom_id res chain seq x y z
N MET A 1 4.45 6.76 19.35
CA MET A 1 4.60 5.29 19.35
C MET A 1 4.59 4.77 17.92
N LEU A 2 3.56 5.00 17.07
CA LEU A 2 3.49 4.49 15.69
C LEU A 2 4.76 4.83 14.87
N VAL A 3 5.10 6.10 14.74
CA VAL A 3 6.32 6.55 14.04
C VAL A 3 7.59 5.90 14.59
N ALA A 4 7.69 5.71 15.91
CA ALA A 4 8.85 5.05 16.52
C ALA A 4 8.91 3.56 16.12
N ARG A 5 7.76 2.91 15.98
CA ARG A 5 7.69 1.52 15.50
C ARG A 5 8.10 1.42 14.02
N ASP A 6 7.56 2.29 13.18
CA ASP A 6 7.92 2.31 11.75
C ASP A 6 9.42 2.54 11.55
N VAL A 7 9.98 3.54 12.24
CA VAL A 7 11.42 3.83 12.16
C VAL A 7 12.27 2.65 12.64
N ALA A 8 11.85 1.92 13.68
CA ALA A 8 12.56 0.73 14.14
C ALA A 8 12.49 -0.43 13.15
N ASP A 9 11.35 -0.60 12.48
CA ASP A 9 11.09 -1.73 11.58
C ASP A 9 11.51 -1.47 10.13
N LEU A 10 11.39 -0.21 9.65
CA LEU A 10 11.48 0.18 8.25
C LEU A 10 12.54 1.28 7.99
N GLU A 11 13.16 1.84 9.04
CA GLU A 11 14.09 2.98 9.03
C GLU A 11 13.44 4.34 8.70
N GLU A 12 12.15 4.37 8.41
CA GLU A 12 11.38 5.58 8.09
C GLU A 12 9.93 5.45 8.54
N PRO A 13 9.22 6.56 8.75
CA PRO A 13 7.78 6.53 8.95
C PRO A 13 7.07 6.05 7.67
N ASP A 14 6.22 5.03 7.77
CA ASP A 14 5.38 4.55 6.67
C ASP A 14 3.91 4.97 6.84
N TYR A 15 3.51 5.27 8.08
CA TYR A 15 2.14 5.62 8.42
C TYR A 15 2.04 7.04 8.97
N THR A 16 1.11 7.83 8.43
CA THR A 16 0.80 9.17 8.95
C THR A 16 -0.51 9.17 9.73
N LEU A 17 -0.71 10.20 10.57
CA LEU A 17 -1.97 10.35 11.31
C LEU A 17 -3.15 10.55 10.35
N GLU A 18 -2.97 11.36 9.31
CA GLU A 18 -4.01 11.64 8.32
C GLU A 18 -4.46 10.35 7.61
N ARG A 19 -3.53 9.46 7.28
CA ARG A 19 -3.84 8.16 6.68
C ARG A 19 -4.62 7.26 7.65
N LEU A 20 -4.24 7.24 8.93
CA LEU A 20 -5.02 6.55 9.96
C LEU A 20 -6.44 7.10 10.07
N GLU A 21 -6.59 8.43 10.05
CA GLU A 21 -7.89 9.08 10.14
C GLU A 21 -8.78 8.76 8.93
N ASP A 22 -8.23 8.66 7.71
CA ASP A 22 -8.99 8.24 6.54
C ASP A 22 -9.47 6.79 6.68
N GLU A 23 -8.59 5.89 7.13
CA GLU A 23 -8.97 4.50 7.38
C GLU A 23 -10.04 4.35 8.47
N TRP A 24 -10.01 5.20 9.50
CA TRP A 24 -11.05 5.21 10.56
C TRP A 24 -12.41 5.73 10.07
N ARG A 25 -12.45 6.44 8.94
CA ARG A 25 -13.70 6.91 8.31
C ARG A 25 -14.34 5.87 7.39
N GLU A 26 -13.67 4.74 7.13
CA GLU A 26 -14.29 3.67 6.34
C GLU A 26 -15.58 3.17 7.00
N SER A 27 -16.64 3.05 6.21
CA SER A 27 -17.99 2.69 6.71
C SER A 27 -18.07 1.30 7.36
N THR A 28 -17.07 0.45 7.14
CA THR A 28 -17.00 -0.91 7.66
C THR A 28 -16.11 -1.02 8.91
N PHE A 29 -15.55 0.08 9.40
CA PHE A 29 -14.65 0.14 10.55
C PHE A 29 -15.31 0.87 11.73
N ASP A 30 -15.37 0.21 12.88
CA ASP A 30 -15.81 0.79 14.14
C ASP A 30 -14.61 0.97 15.08
N LEU A 31 -14.08 2.18 15.18
CA LEU A 31 -12.90 2.48 15.99
C LEU A 31 -13.03 2.00 17.45
N ALA A 32 -14.23 2.09 18.03
CA ALA A 32 -14.47 1.68 19.40
C ALA A 32 -14.46 0.15 19.60
N ALA A 33 -14.84 -0.60 18.57
CA ALA A 33 -14.91 -2.05 18.60
C ALA A 33 -13.71 -2.74 17.94
N ASP A 34 -13.11 -2.11 16.91
CA ASP A 34 -12.09 -2.71 16.04
C ASP A 34 -10.66 -2.26 16.37
N ALA A 35 -10.50 -1.37 17.37
CA ALA A 35 -9.21 -0.92 17.84
C ALA A 35 -9.10 -1.01 19.36
N VAL A 36 -7.87 -1.19 19.86
CA VAL A 36 -7.52 -1.13 21.29
C VAL A 36 -6.13 -0.55 21.47
N VAL A 37 -5.93 0.17 22.56
CA VAL A 37 -4.62 0.66 22.98
C VAL A 37 -4.17 0.02 24.29
N ALA A 38 -2.86 -0.10 24.48
CA ALA A 38 -2.22 -0.39 25.74
C ALA A 38 -1.58 0.89 26.28
N GLU A 39 -1.89 1.24 27.51
CA GLU A 39 -1.34 2.41 28.19
C GLU A 39 -0.43 2.00 29.36
N ASP A 40 0.60 2.77 29.61
CA ASP A 40 1.43 2.64 30.83
C ASP A 40 0.76 3.36 32.03
N ASP A 41 1.35 3.23 33.21
CA ASP A 41 0.85 3.85 34.46
C ASP A 41 0.80 5.38 34.42
N ARG A 42 1.34 6.00 33.39
CA ARG A 42 1.32 7.45 33.17
C ARG A 42 0.31 7.87 32.09
N GLY A 43 -0.49 6.93 31.58
CA GLY A 43 -1.45 7.17 30.51
C GLY A 43 -0.81 7.35 29.11
N ARG A 44 0.44 6.94 28.94
CA ARG A 44 1.12 7.00 27.64
C ARG A 44 0.79 5.72 26.85
N ILE A 45 0.36 5.87 25.59
CA ILE A 45 0.13 4.73 24.70
C ILE A 45 1.48 4.06 24.38
N VAL A 46 1.58 2.78 24.72
CA VAL A 46 2.76 1.92 24.53
C VAL A 46 2.52 0.77 23.57
N GLY A 47 1.31 0.62 23.08
CA GLY A 47 0.95 -0.34 22.05
C GLY A 47 -0.47 -0.16 21.57
N TYR A 48 -0.80 -0.72 20.41
CA TYR A 48 -2.17 -0.77 19.89
C TYR A 48 -2.39 -2.01 19.03
N ALA A 49 -3.65 -2.37 18.87
CA ALA A 49 -4.08 -3.33 17.85
C ALA A 49 -5.30 -2.80 17.11
N ILE A 50 -5.34 -3.05 15.80
CA ILE A 50 -6.44 -2.71 14.91
C ILE A 50 -6.81 -3.94 14.09
N VAL A 51 -8.11 -4.23 13.98
CA VAL A 51 -8.65 -5.32 13.14
C VAL A 51 -9.48 -4.68 12.02
N ARG A 52 -8.94 -4.65 10.81
CA ARG A 52 -9.58 -4.01 9.65
C ARG A 52 -9.42 -4.82 8.38
N GLY A 53 -10.33 -4.66 7.43
CA GLY A 53 -10.25 -5.35 6.14
C GLY A 53 -9.88 -6.83 6.30
N PRO A 54 -8.98 -7.39 5.51
CA PRO A 54 -8.54 -8.79 5.63
C PRO A 54 -7.46 -9.00 6.69
N GLY A 55 -6.88 -7.93 7.26
CA GLY A 55 -5.70 -8.01 8.12
C GLY A 55 -5.90 -7.46 9.52
N THR A 56 -4.90 -7.68 10.33
CA THR A 56 -4.76 -7.07 11.65
C THR A 56 -3.39 -6.40 11.75
N LEU A 57 -3.30 -5.35 12.53
CA LEU A 57 -2.05 -4.68 12.84
C LEU A 57 -1.89 -4.65 14.35
N VAL A 58 -0.78 -5.18 14.85
CA VAL A 58 -0.38 -5.11 16.26
C VAL A 58 0.97 -4.42 16.32
N ALA A 59 1.05 -3.33 17.06
CA ALA A 59 2.29 -2.58 17.25
C ALA A 59 2.55 -2.32 18.74
N VAL A 60 3.81 -2.41 19.13
CA VAL A 60 4.29 -2.13 20.49
C VAL A 60 5.45 -1.14 20.39
N ASP A 61 5.51 -0.20 21.31
CA ASP A 61 6.64 0.71 21.44
C ASP A 61 7.95 -0.10 21.52
N PRO A 62 8.95 0.15 20.66
CA PRO A 62 10.22 -0.59 20.68
C PRO A 62 10.90 -0.64 22.04
N GLU A 63 10.74 0.41 22.85
CA GLU A 63 11.32 0.47 24.19
C GLU A 63 10.58 -0.41 25.24
N ARG A 64 9.42 -0.95 24.87
CA ARG A 64 8.56 -1.75 25.77
C ARG A 64 8.38 -3.19 25.28
N GLU A 65 9.25 -3.62 24.37
CA GLU A 65 9.29 -5.03 23.93
C GLU A 65 9.65 -5.97 25.08
N GLY A 66 9.15 -7.20 25.03
CA GLY A 66 9.42 -8.22 26.08
C GLY A 66 8.54 -8.11 27.32
N GLU A 67 7.71 -7.07 27.49
CA GLU A 67 6.82 -6.88 28.64
C GLU A 67 5.47 -7.63 28.53
N GLY A 68 5.27 -8.43 27.49
CA GLY A 68 4.02 -9.17 27.27
C GLY A 68 2.90 -8.35 26.61
N ILE A 69 3.12 -7.07 26.32
CA ILE A 69 2.12 -6.17 25.69
C ILE A 69 1.68 -6.74 24.33
N GLY A 70 2.63 -7.12 23.48
CA GLY A 70 2.36 -7.67 22.14
C GLY A 70 1.52 -8.94 22.19
N THR A 71 1.77 -9.83 23.16
CA THR A 71 0.97 -11.05 23.35
C THR A 71 -0.49 -10.72 23.65
N ARG A 72 -0.74 -9.80 24.59
CA ARG A 72 -2.09 -9.37 24.95
C ARG A 72 -2.84 -8.71 23.81
N LEU A 73 -2.15 -7.84 23.07
CA LEU A 73 -2.73 -7.17 21.90
C LEU A 73 -3.05 -8.17 20.78
N LEU A 74 -2.16 -9.13 20.51
CA LEU A 74 -2.39 -10.19 19.54
C LEU A 74 -3.59 -11.05 19.90
N GLU A 75 -3.70 -11.51 21.16
CA GLU A 75 -4.85 -12.26 21.65
C GLU A 75 -6.16 -11.49 21.51
N TRP A 76 -6.15 -10.19 21.77
CA TRP A 76 -7.31 -9.34 21.57
C TRP A 76 -7.70 -9.26 20.09
N ALA A 77 -6.72 -9.01 19.22
CA ALA A 77 -6.93 -8.91 17.77
C ALA A 77 -7.50 -10.22 17.19
N GLU A 78 -7.01 -11.37 17.64
CA GLU A 78 -7.51 -12.69 17.23
C GLU A 78 -8.95 -12.93 17.66
N ARG A 79 -9.29 -12.61 18.92
CA ARG A 79 -10.68 -12.70 19.38
C ARG A 79 -11.61 -11.78 18.59
N ARG A 80 -11.16 -10.56 18.28
CA ARG A 80 -11.98 -9.63 17.51
C ARG A 80 -12.16 -10.10 16.07
N ALA A 81 -11.10 -10.56 15.41
CA ALA A 81 -11.17 -11.09 14.05
C ALA A 81 -12.09 -12.33 13.98
N LEU A 82 -12.04 -13.21 14.97
CA LEU A 82 -12.96 -14.35 15.08
C LEU A 82 -14.42 -13.90 15.24
N ALA A 83 -14.67 -12.89 16.08
CA ALA A 83 -16.02 -12.32 16.26
C ALA A 83 -16.57 -11.69 14.98
N LEU A 84 -15.70 -11.22 14.08
CA LEU A 84 -16.04 -10.75 12.74
C LEU A 84 -16.19 -11.88 11.70
N GLY A 85 -16.11 -13.13 12.11
CA GLY A 85 -16.28 -14.31 11.25
C GLY A 85 -15.11 -14.57 10.31
N ARG A 86 -13.91 -14.09 10.62
CA ARG A 86 -12.75 -14.28 9.75
C ARG A 86 -12.20 -15.69 9.85
N ALA A 87 -11.96 -16.31 8.70
CA ALA A 87 -11.40 -17.66 8.61
C ALA A 87 -9.85 -17.69 8.81
N ARG A 88 -9.19 -16.54 8.67
CA ARG A 88 -7.73 -16.39 8.79
C ARG A 88 -7.39 -15.11 9.55
N HIS A 89 -6.27 -15.15 10.26
CA HIS A 89 -5.65 -14.00 10.86
C HIS A 89 -4.37 -13.67 10.10
N SER A 90 -4.27 -12.45 9.58
CA SER A 90 -3.08 -11.97 8.86
C SER A 90 -2.46 -10.82 9.64
N GLN A 91 -1.13 -10.85 9.81
CA GLN A 91 -0.35 -9.80 10.47
C GLN A 91 0.71 -9.26 9.51
N TRP A 92 0.77 -7.95 9.41
CA TRP A 92 1.80 -7.23 8.65
C TRP A 92 2.95 -6.88 9.57
N ILE A 93 4.18 -7.16 9.15
CA ILE A 93 5.36 -6.95 9.97
C ILE A 93 6.58 -6.53 9.13
N GLY A 94 7.27 -5.47 9.54
CA GLY A 94 8.51 -5.07 8.92
C GLY A 94 9.60 -6.13 9.07
N GLU A 95 10.48 -6.23 8.08
CA GLU A 95 11.52 -7.28 8.05
C GLU A 95 12.47 -7.23 9.25
N ARG A 96 12.67 -6.07 9.85
CA ARG A 96 13.55 -5.87 11.02
C ARG A 96 12.89 -6.16 12.36
N ASN A 97 11.59 -6.36 12.40
CA ASN A 97 10.87 -6.66 13.65
C ASN A 97 11.09 -8.11 14.09
N VAL A 98 12.26 -8.38 14.65
CA VAL A 98 12.64 -9.72 15.10
C VAL A 98 11.75 -10.19 16.26
N ALA A 99 11.47 -9.30 17.21
CA ALA A 99 10.65 -9.62 18.39
C ALA A 99 9.20 -9.95 18.03
N GLY A 100 8.59 -9.13 17.18
CA GLY A 100 7.24 -9.36 16.65
C GLY A 100 7.16 -10.64 15.83
N ARG A 101 8.13 -10.90 14.95
CA ARG A 101 8.19 -12.14 14.17
C ARG A 101 8.28 -13.39 15.07
N ALA A 102 9.13 -13.34 16.10
CA ALA A 102 9.24 -14.45 17.07
C ALA A 102 7.94 -14.64 17.85
N LEU A 103 7.22 -13.57 18.21
CA LEU A 103 5.90 -13.64 18.83
C LEU A 103 4.90 -14.35 17.91
N LEU A 104 4.78 -13.91 16.66
CA LEU A 104 3.84 -14.47 15.67
C LEU A 104 4.15 -15.94 15.40
N GLN A 105 5.41 -16.33 15.24
CA GLN A 105 5.81 -17.71 15.02
C GLN A 105 5.44 -18.61 16.23
N ARG A 106 5.67 -18.13 17.45
CA ARG A 106 5.23 -18.87 18.68
C ARG A 106 3.71 -19.02 18.77
N ALA A 107 2.97 -18.05 18.22
CA ALA A 107 1.51 -18.09 18.12
C ALA A 107 1.00 -18.93 16.94
N GLY A 108 1.89 -19.59 16.17
CA GLY A 108 1.53 -20.47 15.06
C GLY A 108 1.25 -19.75 13.74
N TYR A 109 1.71 -18.50 13.59
CA TYR A 109 1.66 -17.81 12.31
C TYR A 109 2.81 -18.26 11.40
N GLU A 110 2.51 -18.45 10.13
CA GLU A 110 3.47 -18.83 9.10
C GLU A 110 3.61 -17.73 8.04
N PRO A 111 4.78 -17.57 7.42
CA PRO A 111 4.95 -16.63 6.31
C PRO A 111 3.99 -16.97 5.17
N ALA A 112 3.20 -16.01 4.74
CA ALA A 112 2.26 -16.14 3.62
C ALA A 112 2.72 -15.35 2.41
N ARG A 113 3.15 -14.09 2.59
CA ARG A 113 3.54 -13.21 1.51
C ARG A 113 4.52 -12.13 1.96
N SER A 114 5.23 -11.54 1.00
CA SER A 114 6.12 -10.41 1.24
C SER A 114 5.90 -9.33 0.20
N TYR A 115 6.08 -8.08 0.61
CA TYR A 115 5.97 -6.91 -0.26
C TYR A 115 7.23 -6.05 -0.14
N TRP A 116 7.75 -5.61 -1.28
CA TRP A 116 8.77 -4.59 -1.33
C TRP A 116 8.16 -3.20 -1.38
N ARG A 117 8.71 -2.27 -0.60
CA ARG A 117 8.66 -0.86 -0.91
C ARG A 117 9.75 -0.57 -1.91
N MET A 118 9.38 -0.13 -3.11
CA MET A 118 10.32 0.36 -4.11
C MET A 118 10.39 1.87 -4.04
N ALA A 119 11.58 2.44 -4.22
CA ALA A 119 11.78 3.88 -4.17
C ALA A 119 12.75 4.36 -5.26
N VAL A 120 12.62 5.63 -5.64
CA VAL A 120 13.55 6.34 -6.52
C VAL A 120 13.63 7.81 -6.13
N ALA A 121 14.85 8.35 -6.01
CA ALA A 121 15.07 9.79 -5.83
C ALA A 121 14.77 10.53 -7.15
N LEU A 122 14.00 11.61 -7.06
CA LEU A 122 13.51 12.34 -8.23
C LEU A 122 14.50 13.37 -8.79
N ASP A 123 15.58 13.67 -8.08
CA ASP A 123 16.70 14.52 -8.51
C ASP A 123 17.76 13.75 -9.32
N ALA A 124 17.71 12.40 -9.31
CA ALA A 124 18.60 11.56 -10.09
C ALA A 124 18.22 11.53 -11.58
N PRO A 125 19.20 11.38 -12.50
CA PRO A 125 18.90 11.16 -13.90
C PRO A 125 18.03 9.90 -14.09
N ARG A 126 16.94 10.05 -14.86
CA ARG A 126 16.02 8.95 -15.14
C ARG A 126 16.15 8.47 -16.59
N PRO A 127 15.85 7.19 -16.84
CA PRO A 127 15.83 6.67 -18.20
C PRO A 127 14.74 7.38 -19.03
N SER A 128 15.09 7.75 -20.25
CA SER A 128 14.08 8.21 -21.23
C SER A 128 13.34 6.98 -21.76
N VAL A 129 12.04 6.94 -21.56
CA VAL A 129 11.19 5.84 -22.02
C VAL A 129 10.18 6.39 -23.02
N PRO A 130 10.25 5.93 -24.29
CA PRO A 130 9.31 6.40 -25.30
C PRO A 130 7.89 5.90 -25.00
N VAL A 131 6.90 6.79 -25.19
CA VAL A 131 5.49 6.41 -25.21
C VAL A 131 5.24 5.55 -26.45
N PRO A 132 4.56 4.40 -26.35
CA PRO A 132 4.26 3.56 -27.50
C PRO A 132 3.49 4.30 -28.60
N ALA A 133 3.80 4.00 -29.85
CA ALA A 133 3.15 4.65 -30.99
C ALA A 133 1.61 4.53 -30.92
N GLY A 134 0.90 5.61 -31.22
CA GLY A 134 -0.56 5.69 -31.17
C GLY A 134 -1.14 5.81 -29.74
N VAL A 135 -0.28 5.96 -28.72
CA VAL A 135 -0.73 6.26 -27.35
C VAL A 135 -0.45 7.73 -27.04
N ARG A 136 -1.43 8.40 -26.43
CA ARG A 136 -1.31 9.75 -25.87
C ARG A 136 -1.36 9.66 -24.34
N LEU A 137 -0.48 10.37 -23.66
CA LEU A 137 -0.56 10.55 -22.21
C LEU A 137 -1.26 11.89 -21.89
N ARG A 138 -2.13 11.85 -20.88
CA ARG A 138 -2.76 13.00 -20.24
C ARG A 138 -2.89 12.78 -18.73
N ARG A 139 -3.40 13.75 -18.01
CA ARG A 139 -3.73 13.60 -16.58
C ARG A 139 -5.09 12.94 -16.39
N VAL A 140 -5.29 12.33 -15.21
CA VAL A 140 -6.59 11.84 -14.76
C VAL A 140 -7.54 13.04 -14.56
N GLU A 141 -8.78 12.89 -15.03
CA GLU A 141 -9.87 13.85 -14.85
C GLU A 141 -11.04 13.18 -14.11
N LEU A 142 -11.17 13.45 -12.81
CA LEU A 142 -12.28 12.94 -12.01
C LEU A 142 -13.45 13.93 -12.00
N PRO A 143 -14.70 13.43 -12.00
CA PRO A 143 -15.10 12.02 -11.99
C PRO A 143 -15.15 11.35 -13.37
N THR A 144 -14.82 12.06 -14.45
CA THR A 144 -15.02 11.62 -15.85
C THR A 144 -14.33 10.28 -16.15
N ASP A 145 -13.12 10.09 -15.64
CA ASP A 145 -12.33 8.88 -15.90
C ASP A 145 -12.65 7.72 -14.96
N ALA A 146 -13.36 7.95 -13.86
CA ALA A 146 -13.53 6.97 -12.77
C ALA A 146 -13.90 5.57 -13.26
N ARG A 147 -14.90 5.48 -14.15
CA ARG A 147 -15.33 4.20 -14.69
C ARG A 147 -14.29 3.52 -15.59
N ALA A 148 -13.61 4.30 -16.44
CA ALA A 148 -12.57 3.77 -17.32
C ALA A 148 -11.34 3.28 -16.51
N LEU A 149 -10.96 3.99 -15.43
CA LEU A 149 -9.90 3.54 -14.52
C LEU A 149 -10.27 2.20 -13.87
N TYR A 150 -11.49 2.08 -13.34
CA TYR A 150 -11.99 0.82 -12.78
C TYR A 150 -11.95 -0.34 -13.78
N ASP A 151 -12.43 -0.14 -15.01
CA ASP A 151 -12.48 -1.18 -16.03
C ASP A 151 -11.05 -1.64 -16.44
N VAL A 152 -10.09 -0.71 -16.49
CA VAL A 152 -8.67 -1.01 -16.76
C VAL A 152 -8.04 -1.75 -15.57
N ASP A 153 -8.31 -1.33 -14.35
CA ASP A 153 -7.84 -1.98 -13.12
C ASP A 153 -8.31 -3.43 -13.06
N ALA A 154 -9.62 -3.64 -13.19
CA ALA A 154 -10.23 -4.95 -13.18
C ALA A 154 -9.63 -5.88 -14.25
N ALA A 155 -9.41 -5.37 -15.47
CA ALA A 155 -8.83 -6.15 -16.56
C ALA A 155 -7.34 -6.45 -16.32
N ALA A 156 -6.58 -5.48 -15.78
CA ALA A 156 -5.13 -5.61 -15.56
C ALA A 156 -4.81 -6.62 -14.46
N PHE A 157 -5.65 -6.69 -13.42
CA PHE A 157 -5.41 -7.51 -12.23
C PHE A 157 -6.25 -8.80 -12.15
N ALA A 158 -7.13 -9.09 -13.13
CA ALA A 158 -8.02 -10.25 -13.12
C ALA A 158 -7.36 -11.61 -12.87
N GLY A 159 -6.05 -11.75 -13.14
CA GLY A 159 -5.27 -12.97 -12.89
C GLY A 159 -4.34 -12.89 -11.67
N ASN A 160 -4.41 -11.80 -10.90
CA ASN A 160 -3.54 -11.63 -9.74
C ASN A 160 -4.15 -12.38 -8.53
N PRO A 161 -3.37 -13.22 -7.82
CA PRO A 161 -3.85 -13.91 -6.63
C PRO A 161 -4.37 -12.99 -5.51
N ASP A 162 -3.94 -11.72 -5.48
CA ASP A 162 -4.37 -10.72 -4.50
C ASP A 162 -5.58 -9.90 -4.96
N TYR A 163 -6.03 -10.09 -6.18
CA TYR A 163 -7.15 -9.35 -6.72
C TYR A 163 -8.45 -10.13 -6.55
N TYR A 164 -9.31 -9.65 -5.68
CA TYR A 164 -10.59 -10.31 -5.36
C TYR A 164 -11.77 -9.73 -6.15
N GLY A 165 -11.53 -8.77 -7.04
CA GLY A 165 -12.58 -8.01 -7.70
C GLY A 165 -13.43 -7.23 -6.68
N GLU A 166 -13.70 -5.99 -6.93
CA GLU A 166 -14.55 -5.19 -6.06
C GLU A 166 -15.64 -4.48 -6.90
N PRO A 167 -16.80 -4.14 -6.29
CA PRO A 167 -17.78 -3.28 -6.95
C PRO A 167 -17.21 -1.90 -7.24
N PHE A 168 -17.71 -1.24 -8.28
CA PHE A 168 -17.25 0.09 -8.69
C PHE A 168 -17.33 1.12 -7.55
N GLU A 169 -18.41 1.10 -6.78
CA GLU A 169 -18.61 2.02 -5.66
C GLU A 169 -17.53 1.87 -4.58
N ARG A 170 -17.03 0.64 -4.39
CA ARG A 170 -15.93 0.39 -3.46
C ARG A 170 -14.58 0.86 -4.04
N PHE A 171 -14.32 0.60 -5.32
CA PHE A 171 -13.15 1.13 -6.01
C PHE A 171 -13.11 2.67 -5.93
N GLU A 172 -14.26 3.32 -6.19
CA GLU A 172 -14.39 4.77 -6.13
C GLU A 172 -14.09 5.29 -4.71
N SER A 173 -14.71 4.72 -3.68
CA SER A 173 -14.50 5.14 -2.30
C SER A 173 -13.09 4.85 -1.77
N HIS A 174 -12.45 3.78 -2.23
CA HIS A 174 -11.16 3.31 -1.72
C HIS A 174 -9.98 3.94 -2.45
N HIS A 175 -10.07 4.07 -3.78
CA HIS A 175 -8.95 4.50 -4.61
C HIS A 175 -9.11 5.92 -5.14
N LEU A 176 -10.34 6.38 -5.42
CA LEU A 176 -10.58 7.69 -6.00
C LEU A 176 -11.02 8.75 -4.98
N ALA A 177 -11.01 8.41 -3.69
CA ALA A 177 -11.21 9.32 -2.58
C ALA A 177 -9.94 9.43 -1.73
N GLY A 178 -9.96 10.28 -0.71
CA GLY A 178 -8.84 10.51 0.20
C GLY A 178 -8.16 11.86 -0.05
N HIS A 179 -7.63 12.43 1.04
CA HIS A 179 -7.02 13.77 1.02
C HIS A 179 -5.67 13.80 0.30
N ASP A 180 -5.00 12.67 0.19
CA ASP A 180 -3.68 12.49 -0.43
C ASP A 180 -3.74 12.16 -1.93
N LEU A 181 -4.94 11.88 -2.47
CA LEU A 181 -5.13 11.58 -3.88
C LEU A 181 -4.68 12.77 -4.76
N ALA A 182 -3.89 12.49 -5.80
CA ALA A 182 -3.29 13.48 -6.67
C ALA A 182 -3.65 13.26 -8.16
N PRO A 183 -4.90 13.49 -8.61
CA PRO A 183 -5.30 13.28 -10.01
C PRO A 183 -4.46 14.08 -10.99
N ALA A 184 -4.07 15.31 -10.63
CA ALA A 184 -3.23 16.17 -11.46
C ALA A 184 -1.81 15.61 -11.69
N LEU A 185 -1.36 14.67 -10.85
CA LEU A 185 -0.06 14.00 -10.95
C LEU A 185 -0.19 12.55 -11.46
N SER A 186 -1.41 12.12 -11.75
CA SER A 186 -1.75 10.76 -12.18
C SER A 186 -1.87 10.70 -13.70
N PRO A 187 -0.92 10.09 -14.43
CA PRO A 187 -1.00 9.96 -15.87
C PRO A 187 -1.98 8.87 -16.32
N VAL A 188 -2.73 9.15 -17.38
CA VAL A 188 -3.58 8.22 -18.11
C VAL A 188 -3.04 8.07 -19.53
N ALA A 189 -3.04 6.84 -20.01
CA ALA A 189 -2.71 6.50 -21.40
C ALA A 189 -3.99 6.22 -22.20
N GLU A 190 -4.13 6.90 -23.33
CA GLU A 190 -5.23 6.72 -24.27
C GLU A 190 -4.74 6.20 -25.61
N ARG A 191 -5.51 5.29 -26.20
CA ARG A 191 -5.40 4.86 -27.58
C ARG A 191 -6.78 4.90 -28.23
N ASP A 192 -6.88 5.59 -29.36
CA ASP A 192 -8.15 5.72 -30.12
C ASP A 192 -9.34 6.20 -29.28
N GLY A 193 -9.06 7.11 -28.31
CA GLY A 193 -10.06 7.66 -27.40
C GLY A 193 -10.44 6.80 -26.21
N ALA A 194 -9.89 5.58 -26.10
CA ALA A 194 -10.10 4.70 -24.95
C ALA A 194 -8.92 4.73 -23.97
N VAL A 195 -9.20 4.69 -22.66
CA VAL A 195 -8.18 4.51 -21.61
C VAL A 195 -7.64 3.09 -21.68
N VAL A 196 -6.31 2.96 -21.85
CA VAL A 196 -5.63 1.67 -21.96
C VAL A 196 -4.60 1.42 -20.86
N GLY A 197 -4.40 2.39 -19.98
CA GLY A 197 -3.54 2.27 -18.82
C GLY A 197 -3.51 3.56 -18.01
N PHE A 198 -3.09 3.47 -16.74
CA PHE A 198 -2.93 4.62 -15.87
C PHE A 198 -1.95 4.33 -14.73
N ALA A 199 -1.42 5.40 -14.12
CA ALA A 199 -0.82 5.37 -12.80
C ALA A 199 -1.62 6.30 -11.89
N LEU A 200 -2.28 5.76 -10.87
CA LEU A 200 -2.97 6.54 -9.86
C LEU A 200 -1.99 6.91 -8.77
N CYS A 201 -1.89 8.20 -8.49
CA CYS A 201 -0.85 8.76 -7.63
C CYS A 201 -1.43 9.43 -6.40
N ARG A 202 -0.65 9.39 -5.31
CA ARG A 202 -0.91 10.08 -4.05
C ARG A 202 0.27 10.97 -3.67
N CYS A 203 0.01 11.99 -2.88
CA CYS A 203 1.05 12.82 -2.28
C CYS A 203 1.12 12.54 -0.78
N TRP A 204 2.21 11.93 -0.34
CA TRP A 204 2.45 11.69 1.07
C TRP A 204 3.23 12.84 1.72
N ALA A 205 3.17 12.92 3.03
CA ALA A 205 3.99 13.86 3.80
C ALA A 205 5.49 13.73 3.46
N ALA A 206 6.26 14.75 3.82
CA ALA A 206 7.71 14.80 3.57
C ALA A 206 8.15 14.86 2.10
N GLY A 207 7.25 15.16 1.15
CA GLY A 207 7.61 15.34 -0.26
C GLY A 207 7.77 14.03 -1.03
N VAL A 208 7.01 13.01 -0.66
CA VAL A 208 6.96 11.71 -1.32
C VAL A 208 5.74 11.61 -2.23
N GLY A 209 5.97 11.26 -3.50
CA GLY A 209 4.93 10.83 -4.42
C GLY A 209 4.77 9.31 -4.33
N PHE A 210 3.56 8.83 -4.15
CA PHE A 210 3.27 7.41 -4.08
C PHE A 210 2.44 6.97 -5.28
N VAL A 211 2.89 5.94 -6.01
CA VAL A 211 2.10 5.30 -7.07
C VAL A 211 1.28 4.19 -6.44
N ASP A 212 -0.01 4.47 -6.23
CA ASP A 212 -0.94 3.55 -5.57
C ASP A 212 -1.35 2.39 -6.50
N ILE A 213 -1.72 2.73 -7.74
CA ILE A 213 -2.08 1.75 -8.76
C ILE A 213 -1.30 2.05 -10.04
N LEU A 214 -0.69 1.01 -10.63
CA LEU A 214 -0.18 1.03 -12.00
C LEU A 214 -0.88 -0.08 -12.79
N ALA A 215 -1.81 0.29 -13.64
CA ALA A 215 -2.61 -0.65 -14.43
C ALA A 215 -2.42 -0.41 -15.94
N VAL A 216 -2.31 -1.51 -16.69
CA VAL A 216 -2.23 -1.50 -18.16
C VAL A 216 -3.09 -2.62 -18.69
N GLN A 217 -3.98 -2.31 -19.64
CA GLN A 217 -4.83 -3.28 -20.33
C GLN A 217 -3.99 -4.48 -20.84
N PRO A 218 -4.43 -5.72 -20.67
CA PRO A 218 -3.69 -6.91 -21.10
C PRO A 218 -3.18 -6.85 -22.55
N SER A 219 -3.98 -6.29 -23.46
CA SER A 219 -3.64 -6.11 -24.89
C SER A 219 -2.48 -5.13 -25.14
N GLU A 220 -2.20 -4.21 -24.21
CA GLU A 220 -1.15 -3.20 -24.31
C GLU A 220 0.08 -3.53 -23.45
N GLN A 221 0.03 -4.61 -22.70
CA GLN A 221 1.15 -5.03 -21.87
C GLN A 221 2.34 -5.54 -22.74
N GLY A 222 3.55 -5.50 -22.17
CA GLY A 222 4.77 -5.95 -22.88
C GLY A 222 5.34 -4.96 -23.89
N ARG A 223 4.70 -3.79 -24.10
CA ARG A 223 5.10 -2.76 -25.06
C ARG A 223 5.78 -1.54 -24.43
N GLY A 224 6.13 -1.61 -23.14
CA GLY A 224 6.78 -0.50 -22.42
C GLY A 224 5.82 0.53 -21.82
N LEU A 225 4.50 0.40 -22.01
CA LEU A 225 3.53 1.38 -21.55
C LEU A 225 3.55 1.59 -20.03
N GLY A 226 3.67 0.52 -19.24
CA GLY A 226 3.76 0.63 -17.77
C GLY A 226 4.97 1.45 -17.31
N THR A 227 6.14 1.24 -17.95
CA THR A 227 7.33 2.04 -17.63
C THR A 227 7.15 3.51 -18.07
N ALA A 228 6.53 3.75 -19.23
CA ALA A 228 6.23 5.11 -19.69
C ALA A 228 5.27 5.86 -18.76
N LEU A 229 4.25 5.18 -18.24
CA LEU A 229 3.32 5.74 -17.23
C LEU A 229 4.04 6.08 -15.93
N LEU A 230 4.92 5.20 -15.44
CA LEU A 230 5.73 5.47 -14.25
C LEU A 230 6.64 6.68 -14.43
N VAL A 231 7.38 6.75 -15.54
CA VAL A 231 8.26 7.89 -15.81
C VAL A 231 7.45 9.19 -15.91
N ALA A 232 6.27 9.15 -16.55
CA ALA A 232 5.38 10.31 -16.60
C ALA A 232 4.86 10.73 -15.20
N ALA A 233 4.58 9.77 -14.31
CA ALA A 233 4.25 10.06 -12.91
C ALA A 233 5.42 10.72 -12.18
N PHE A 234 6.65 10.19 -12.36
CA PHE A 234 7.85 10.76 -11.73
C PHE A 234 8.15 12.17 -12.25
N ASP A 235 7.93 12.45 -13.54
CA ASP A 235 8.06 13.80 -14.09
C ASP A 235 7.01 14.76 -13.50
N ALA A 236 5.77 14.28 -13.31
CA ALA A 236 4.73 15.05 -12.64
C ALA A 236 5.08 15.34 -11.18
N PHE A 237 5.60 14.35 -10.44
CA PHE A 237 6.07 14.50 -9.05
C PHE A 237 7.22 15.53 -8.98
N THR A 238 8.20 15.42 -9.86
CA THR A 238 9.31 16.40 -9.95
C THR A 238 8.79 17.81 -10.22
N GLY A 239 7.86 17.95 -11.15
CA GLY A 239 7.21 19.25 -11.47
C GLY A 239 6.41 19.84 -10.33
N ALA A 240 5.92 18.99 -9.41
CA ALA A 240 5.24 19.39 -8.17
C ALA A 240 6.20 19.63 -6.99
N GLY A 241 7.51 19.48 -7.19
CA GLY A 241 8.52 19.69 -6.15
C GLY A 241 8.69 18.54 -5.17
N LEU A 242 8.15 17.36 -5.47
CA LEU A 242 8.38 16.16 -4.67
C LEU A 242 9.81 15.66 -4.91
N ARG A 243 10.38 15.00 -3.92
CA ARG A 243 11.79 14.60 -3.93
C ARG A 243 12.00 13.11 -4.17
N GLU A 244 11.00 12.32 -3.92
CA GLU A 244 11.05 10.87 -4.01
C GLU A 244 9.76 10.29 -4.55
N ALA A 245 9.84 9.19 -5.30
CA ALA A 245 8.68 8.40 -5.69
C ALA A 245 8.79 7.01 -5.06
N GLN A 246 7.67 6.52 -4.54
CA GLN A 246 7.56 5.19 -3.93
C GLN A 246 6.37 4.42 -4.49
N LEU A 247 6.39 3.09 -4.35
CA LEU A 247 5.27 2.18 -4.55
C LEU A 247 5.46 0.88 -3.77
N GLY A 248 4.37 0.13 -3.59
CA GLY A 248 4.38 -1.23 -3.03
C GLY A 248 4.27 -2.29 -4.12
N VAL A 249 4.93 -3.44 -3.95
CA VAL A 249 4.84 -4.57 -4.88
C VAL A 249 5.03 -5.90 -4.18
N ALA A 250 4.23 -6.91 -4.53
CA ALA A 250 4.45 -8.27 -4.08
C ALA A 250 5.82 -8.79 -4.55
N SER A 251 6.58 -9.38 -3.65
CA SER A 251 7.96 -9.82 -3.90
C SER A 251 8.05 -10.97 -4.92
N ASP A 252 6.96 -11.69 -5.10
CA ASP A 252 6.80 -12.79 -6.05
C ASP A 252 6.22 -12.35 -7.41
N ASN A 253 6.21 -11.03 -7.70
CA ASN A 253 5.80 -10.48 -8.99
C ASN A 253 7.02 -9.99 -9.81
N PRO A 254 7.80 -10.91 -10.44
CA PRO A 254 9.02 -10.54 -11.18
C PRO A 254 8.73 -9.67 -12.41
N ARG A 255 7.48 -9.70 -12.91
CA ARG A 255 7.09 -8.87 -14.05
C ARG A 255 6.98 -7.40 -13.65
N ALA A 256 6.31 -7.11 -12.55
CA ALA A 256 6.18 -5.76 -12.02
C ALA A 256 7.54 -5.22 -11.57
N LEU A 257 8.33 -6.01 -10.84
CA LEU A 257 9.68 -5.64 -10.40
C LEU A 257 10.54 -5.15 -11.57
N ARG A 258 10.55 -5.88 -12.70
CA ARG A 258 11.30 -5.46 -13.91
C ARG A 258 10.81 -4.13 -14.50
N VAL A 259 9.52 -3.81 -14.38
CA VAL A 259 8.98 -2.51 -14.83
C VAL A 259 9.53 -1.40 -13.96
N TYR A 260 9.55 -1.61 -12.64
CA TYR A 260 10.00 -0.62 -11.65
C TYR A 260 11.52 -0.40 -11.71
N GLU A 261 12.30 -1.46 -11.80
CA GLU A 261 13.75 -1.39 -11.99
C GLU A 261 14.12 -0.65 -13.29
N ARG A 262 13.40 -0.88 -14.39
CA ARG A 262 13.59 -0.14 -15.65
C ARG A 262 13.23 1.33 -15.54
N ALA A 263 12.34 1.71 -14.62
CA ALA A 263 12.05 3.09 -14.32
C ALA A 263 13.04 3.73 -13.34
N GLY A 264 14.05 2.98 -12.88
CA GLY A 264 15.10 3.43 -11.98
C GLY A 264 14.81 3.22 -10.50
N MET A 265 13.74 2.52 -10.13
CA MET A 265 13.43 2.21 -8.72
C MET A 265 14.29 1.07 -8.19
N ALA A 266 14.55 1.11 -6.89
CA ALA A 266 15.24 0.05 -6.15
C ALA A 266 14.42 -0.37 -4.92
N PRO A 267 14.56 -1.61 -4.43
CA PRO A 267 14.01 -2.02 -3.14
C PRO A 267 14.58 -1.18 -2.00
N ARG A 268 13.70 -0.74 -1.09
CA ARG A 268 14.05 0.06 0.08
C ARG A 268 13.91 -0.73 1.38
N PHE A 269 12.73 -1.27 1.63
CA PHE A 269 12.46 -2.17 2.74
C PHE A 269 11.41 -3.22 2.35
N ARG A 270 11.28 -4.23 3.20
CA ARG A 270 10.32 -5.31 3.00
C ARG A 270 9.36 -5.40 4.18
N VAL A 271 8.09 -5.64 3.86
CA VAL A 271 7.05 -6.00 4.82
C VAL A 271 6.57 -7.40 4.51
N ASP A 272 6.52 -8.25 5.53
CA ASP A 272 6.04 -9.63 5.43
C ASP A 272 4.63 -9.72 5.99
N VAL A 273 3.81 -10.56 5.38
CA VAL A 273 2.51 -10.98 5.90
C VAL A 273 2.66 -12.39 6.45
N LEU A 274 2.34 -12.55 7.72
CA LEU A 274 2.26 -13.87 8.37
C LEU A 274 0.79 -14.18 8.63
N GLU A 275 0.40 -15.42 8.41
CA GLU A 275 -0.97 -15.88 8.57
C GLU A 275 -1.11 -17.11 9.45
N ARG A 276 -2.29 -17.20 10.07
CA ARG A 276 -2.74 -18.38 10.81
C ARG A 276 -4.22 -18.64 10.53
N ALA A 277 -4.65 -19.89 10.44
CA ALA A 277 -6.07 -20.22 10.44
C ALA A 277 -6.74 -19.75 11.74
N ALA A 278 -7.94 -19.22 11.65
CA ALA A 278 -8.75 -18.93 12.82
C ALA A 278 -9.22 -20.25 13.44
N THR A 279 -8.93 -20.46 14.70
CA THR A 279 -9.31 -21.68 15.47
C THR A 279 -10.21 -21.30 16.62
#